data_2fdcc10528c773bbfcc889ec99f5c75a
#
_entry.id   2fdcc10528c773bbfcc889ec99f5c75a
#
_cell.length_a   1.000
_cell.length_b   1.000
_cell.length_c   1.000
_cell.angle_alpha   90.00
_cell.angle_beta   90.00
_cell.angle_gamma   90.00
#
_symmetry.space_group_name_H-M   'P 1'
#
loop_
_entity.id
_entity.type
_entity.pdbx_description
1 polymer ?
#
loop_
_entity_poly.entity_id
_entity_poly.type
_entity_poly.pdbx_seq_one_letter_code
_entity_poly.pdbx_strand_id
1 'polypeptide(L)'
;YYAFPLGFTNLPLHLCHAAITLMLLSFVLKNRAVFAFNYLVNVTGAIFALLLPDTEAQLTSELGMHYFNGHMLLVVLPILAVALGVFPRPKIKDVGYCIAVFTGYFLVVAVLNAWLVNYEPSVNYFFMNGDNLVKHLAFAVGWKNNYIWTFNIGELTFKIYYVYWIAMYVGFIVLIFLLWWIYEGMYRVADHHAMLHGILVEQRQRKKQLKELLDGRAVSEPLNPEGADMISIKHFSKIYSGSSVKSVDDLSLEIRGGEVYGFLGHNGAGKSTTIKSLVGIQTITSGTIEVCGYDISKQPLKAKLNIGYVSDNHAVYEQLTGREYINYVADLYLVSKEDREKRIDKYVRMFNLVDAIDKEIKGYSHGMKQKIVVIASLIHNPKVWVLDEPLTGLDPASSYQIKECMREHADNGNIVFFSSHVIEVVEKICDKICIIAKGKLVGEWKISELAEQGVTLEELYMKYVYLAASTATDVKAVAEDGADA
;
A
#
# COMPACT_ATOMS: atom_id res chain seq x y z
N TYR A 1 12.32 54.95 1.54
CA TYR A 1 13.43 54.72 0.57
C TYR A 1 14.71 54.53 1.38
N TYR A 2 14.99 53.31 1.86
CA TYR A 2 16.32 52.98 2.36
C TYR A 2 17.18 52.62 1.14
N ALA A 3 18.07 53.53 0.75
CA ALA A 3 19.18 53.20 -0.11
C ALA A 3 20.03 52.20 0.69
N PHE A 4 19.89 50.88 0.43
CA PHE A 4 20.87 49.91 0.87
C PHE A 4 22.19 50.31 0.24
N PRO A 5 23.23 50.65 1.03
CA PRO A 5 24.54 50.82 0.45
C PRO A 5 24.91 49.46 -0.18
N LEU A 6 25.13 49.44 -1.48
CA LEU A 6 25.58 48.24 -2.21
C LEU A 6 27.03 47.93 -1.81
N GLY A 7 27.21 47.50 -0.57
CA GLY A 7 28.47 46.93 -0.10
C GLY A 7 28.48 45.41 -0.39
N PHE A 8 29.63 44.84 -0.68
CA PHE A 8 29.77 43.40 -0.94
C PHE A 8 29.30 42.51 0.22
N THR A 9 29.20 43.06 1.44
CA THR A 9 28.64 42.35 2.62
C THR A 9 27.12 42.18 2.58
N ASN A 10 26.40 42.97 1.75
CA ASN A 10 24.95 42.99 1.67
C ASN A 10 24.38 42.23 0.48
N LEU A 11 25.21 41.51 -0.29
CA LEU A 11 24.72 40.63 -1.35
C LEU A 11 23.88 39.49 -0.77
N PRO A 12 22.78 39.08 -1.43
CA PRO A 12 21.88 38.05 -0.91
C PRO A 12 22.48 36.62 -1.04
N LEU A 13 23.73 36.45 -0.63
CA LEU A 13 24.49 35.20 -0.72
C LEU A 13 24.51 34.42 0.60
N HIS A 14 23.95 34.95 1.68
CA HIS A 14 23.67 34.14 2.87
C HIS A 14 22.55 33.16 2.59
N LEU A 15 22.64 31.96 3.17
CA LEU A 15 21.69 30.88 2.93
C LEU A 15 20.23 31.33 3.14
N CYS A 16 19.95 32.09 4.19
CA CYS A 16 18.61 32.59 4.50
C CYS A 16 18.08 33.61 3.46
N HIS A 17 18.94 34.49 2.92
CA HIS A 17 18.54 35.42 1.87
C HIS A 17 18.32 34.71 0.52
N ALA A 18 19.21 33.79 0.15
CA ALA A 18 19.06 32.96 -1.04
C ALA A 18 17.82 32.07 -0.94
N ALA A 19 17.46 31.64 0.27
CA ALA A 19 16.32 30.75 0.52
C ALA A 19 15.00 31.35 0.05
N ILE A 20 14.75 32.63 0.29
CA ILE A 20 13.50 33.32 -0.12
C ILE A 20 13.41 33.29 -1.65
N THR A 21 14.49 33.66 -2.34
CA THR A 21 14.54 33.66 -3.80
C THR A 21 14.39 32.26 -4.38
N LEU A 22 15.08 31.26 -3.81
CA LEU A 22 14.97 29.87 -4.23
C LEU A 22 13.57 29.29 -3.94
N MET A 23 12.92 29.75 -2.86
CA MET A 23 11.55 29.36 -2.55
C MET A 23 10.60 29.87 -3.64
N LEU A 24 10.62 31.14 -3.95
CA LEU A 24 9.80 31.72 -5.02
C LEU A 24 10.09 31.01 -6.37
N LEU A 25 11.36 30.80 -6.68
CA LEU A 25 11.77 30.10 -7.90
C LEU A 25 11.21 28.68 -7.97
N SER A 26 11.23 27.94 -6.85
CA SER A 26 10.67 26.60 -6.79
C SER A 26 9.18 26.55 -7.10
N PHE A 27 8.41 27.53 -6.63
CA PHE A 27 6.97 27.66 -6.89
C PHE A 27 6.68 28.06 -8.35
N VAL A 28 7.39 29.07 -8.85
CA VAL A 28 7.20 29.57 -10.22
C VAL A 28 7.57 28.50 -11.27
N LEU A 29 8.74 27.87 -11.11
CA LEU A 29 9.23 26.84 -12.03
C LEU A 29 8.67 25.44 -11.72
N LYS A 30 7.93 25.25 -10.65
CA LYS A 30 7.49 23.94 -10.13
C LYS A 30 8.64 22.91 -10.03
N ASN A 31 9.84 23.40 -9.69
CA ASN A 31 11.04 22.60 -9.69
C ASN A 31 11.21 21.84 -8.36
N ARG A 32 11.09 20.53 -8.44
CA ARG A 32 11.16 19.62 -7.29
C ARG A 32 12.53 19.61 -6.59
N ALA A 33 13.63 19.73 -7.34
CA ALA A 33 14.98 19.73 -6.77
C ALA A 33 15.22 20.96 -5.90
N VAL A 34 14.86 22.14 -6.40
CA VAL A 34 14.97 23.41 -5.67
C VAL A 34 14.02 23.42 -4.47
N PHE A 35 12.81 22.85 -4.63
CA PHE A 35 11.89 22.69 -3.50
C PHE A 35 12.43 21.77 -2.41
N ALA A 36 13.02 20.63 -2.76
CA ALA A 36 13.64 19.70 -1.80
C ALA A 36 14.76 20.36 -1.01
N PHE A 37 15.57 21.20 -1.67
CA PHE A 37 16.60 21.99 -1.01
C PHE A 37 15.97 22.97 0.01
N ASN A 38 14.94 23.71 -0.37
CA ASN A 38 14.23 24.61 0.55
C ASN A 38 13.64 23.84 1.74
N TYR A 39 13.05 22.68 1.49
CA TYR A 39 12.40 21.87 2.53
C TYR A 39 13.42 21.27 3.52
N LEU A 40 14.55 20.73 3.04
CA LEU A 40 15.49 20.00 3.88
C LEU A 40 16.59 20.90 4.48
N VAL A 41 17.05 21.91 3.77
CA VAL A 41 18.14 22.78 4.19
C VAL A 41 17.63 24.08 4.80
N ASN A 42 16.79 24.80 4.06
CA ASN A 42 16.40 26.14 4.48
C ASN A 42 15.42 26.13 5.66
N VAL A 43 14.49 25.18 5.73
CA VAL A 43 13.61 25.03 6.90
C VAL A 43 14.44 24.84 8.16
N THR A 44 15.46 24.00 8.10
CA THR A 44 16.32 23.72 9.25
C THR A 44 17.20 24.90 9.60
N GLY A 45 17.82 25.50 8.61
CA GLY A 45 18.61 26.71 8.82
C GLY A 45 17.78 27.82 9.46
N ALA A 46 16.53 28.00 9.02
CA ALA A 46 15.61 28.96 9.58
C ALA A 46 15.19 28.63 11.03
N ILE A 47 14.97 27.33 11.34
CA ILE A 47 14.69 26.91 12.73
C ILE A 47 15.88 27.20 13.63
N PHE A 48 17.11 26.87 13.19
CA PHE A 48 18.31 27.21 13.97
C PHE A 48 18.50 28.71 14.15
N ALA A 49 18.25 29.50 13.11
CA ALA A 49 18.31 30.97 13.20
C ALA A 49 17.27 31.56 14.18
N LEU A 50 16.09 30.95 14.28
CA LEU A 50 15.07 31.36 15.26
C LEU A 50 15.41 30.93 16.70
N LEU A 51 16.08 29.78 16.88
CA LEU A 51 16.45 29.27 18.20
C LEU A 51 17.75 29.89 18.74
N LEU A 52 18.67 30.25 17.85
CA LEU A 52 19.98 30.81 18.17
C LEU A 52 20.23 32.10 17.36
N PRO A 53 19.47 33.19 17.66
CA PRO A 53 19.58 34.40 16.88
C PRO A 53 20.96 35.06 17.11
N ASP A 54 21.69 35.28 16.02
CA ASP A 54 22.96 36.01 16.02
C ASP A 54 22.74 37.52 15.86
N THR A 55 21.83 38.09 16.66
CA THR A 55 21.47 39.49 16.59
C THR A 55 21.13 40.01 17.97
N GLU A 56 21.62 41.22 18.29
CA GLU A 56 21.22 41.97 19.46
C GLU A 56 19.86 42.66 19.28
N ALA A 57 19.22 42.52 18.11
CA ALA A 57 17.95 43.12 17.81
C ALA A 57 16.83 42.52 18.67
N GLN A 58 16.16 43.38 19.43
CA GLN A 58 14.98 42.98 20.19
C GLN A 58 13.83 42.63 19.26
N LEU A 59 13.01 41.65 19.65
CA LEU A 59 11.81 41.22 18.90
C LEU A 59 10.89 42.38 18.49
N THR A 60 10.85 43.43 19.27
CA THR A 60 10.03 44.63 19.06
C THR A 60 10.66 45.68 18.15
N SER A 61 11.93 45.51 17.78
CA SER A 61 12.60 46.39 16.82
C SER A 61 12.19 46.05 15.39
N GLU A 62 12.20 47.03 14.49
CA GLU A 62 11.88 46.80 13.07
C GLU A 62 12.80 45.73 12.44
N LEU A 63 14.09 45.79 12.75
CA LEU A 63 15.07 44.78 12.28
C LEU A 63 14.80 43.40 12.86
N GLY A 64 14.45 43.32 14.14
CA GLY A 64 14.08 42.08 14.79
C GLY A 64 12.81 41.46 14.19
N MET A 65 11.77 42.26 13.95
CA MET A 65 10.55 41.80 13.29
C MET A 65 10.82 41.28 11.89
N HIS A 66 11.63 41.95 11.08
CA HIS A 66 12.02 41.44 9.75
C HIS A 66 12.78 40.13 9.81
N TYR A 67 13.73 40.00 10.75
CA TYR A 67 14.50 38.78 10.95
C TYR A 67 13.61 37.61 11.31
N PHE A 68 12.77 37.76 12.35
CA PHE A 68 11.91 36.65 12.82
C PHE A 68 10.83 36.29 11.80
N ASN A 69 10.15 37.28 11.20
CA ASN A 69 9.11 37.05 10.20
C ASN A 69 9.67 36.33 8.94
N GLY A 70 10.85 36.76 8.46
CA GLY A 70 11.50 36.11 7.31
C GLY A 70 11.83 34.63 7.56
N HIS A 71 12.42 34.35 8.74
CA HIS A 71 12.75 32.96 9.08
C HIS A 71 11.50 32.11 9.37
N MET A 72 10.46 32.67 9.99
CA MET A 72 9.18 31.98 10.16
C MET A 72 8.54 31.61 8.83
N LEU A 73 8.54 32.50 7.84
CA LEU A 73 8.04 32.19 6.50
C LEU A 73 8.82 31.05 5.82
N LEU A 74 10.14 31.03 5.99
CA LEU A 74 10.99 29.96 5.45
C LEU A 74 10.69 28.60 6.09
N VAL A 75 10.18 28.55 7.31
CA VAL A 75 9.73 27.32 7.96
C VAL A 75 8.31 26.94 7.50
N VAL A 76 7.38 27.89 7.55
CA VAL A 76 5.96 27.60 7.37
C VAL A 76 5.61 27.28 5.91
N LEU A 77 6.12 28.06 4.95
CA LEU A 77 5.73 27.91 3.53
C LEU A 77 6.04 26.53 2.94
N PRO A 78 7.24 25.94 3.13
CA PRO A 78 7.51 24.60 2.58
C PRO A 78 6.66 23.51 3.22
N ILE A 79 6.45 23.57 4.53
CA ILE A 79 5.62 22.61 5.27
C ILE A 79 4.18 22.71 4.77
N LEU A 80 3.65 23.92 4.64
CA LEU A 80 2.30 24.17 4.13
C LEU A 80 2.13 23.71 2.68
N ALA A 81 3.16 23.92 1.82
CA ALA A 81 3.14 23.50 0.43
C ALA A 81 3.00 21.97 0.29
N VAL A 82 3.64 21.20 1.17
CA VAL A 82 3.48 19.74 1.24
C VAL A 82 2.10 19.38 1.80
N ALA A 83 1.66 20.03 2.88
CA ALA A 83 0.37 19.75 3.50
C ALA A 83 -0.82 20.02 2.56
N LEU A 84 -0.72 21.05 1.72
CA LEU A 84 -1.72 21.39 0.70
C LEU A 84 -1.57 20.61 -0.62
N GLY A 85 -0.59 19.70 -0.72
CA GLY A 85 -0.36 18.91 -1.92
C GLY A 85 0.20 19.67 -3.12
N VAL A 86 0.71 20.91 -2.93
CA VAL A 86 1.33 21.71 -4.00
C VAL A 86 2.64 21.07 -4.47
N PHE A 87 3.41 20.54 -3.51
CA PHE A 87 4.57 19.70 -3.78
C PHE A 87 4.44 18.36 -3.03
N PRO A 88 4.89 17.24 -3.65
CA PRO A 88 4.97 15.99 -2.95
C PRO A 88 6.04 16.06 -1.85
N ARG A 89 5.82 15.35 -0.74
CA ARG A 89 6.82 15.24 0.33
C ARG A 89 8.15 14.69 -0.22
N PRO A 90 9.31 15.17 0.28
CA PRO A 90 10.60 14.72 -0.16
C PRO A 90 10.84 13.23 0.13
N LYS A 91 11.25 12.47 -0.90
CA LYS A 91 11.66 11.07 -0.81
C LYS A 91 13.19 10.97 -0.86
N ILE A 92 13.74 9.77 -0.62
CA ILE A 92 15.19 9.56 -0.68
C ILE A 92 15.85 10.03 -2.00
N LYS A 93 15.14 9.93 -3.11
CA LYS A 93 15.61 10.47 -4.41
C LYS A 93 15.78 11.98 -4.40
N ASP A 94 14.95 12.68 -3.65
CA ASP A 94 14.98 14.14 -3.56
C ASP A 94 16.15 14.61 -2.70
N VAL A 95 16.67 13.78 -1.78
CA VAL A 95 17.94 14.03 -1.05
C VAL A 95 19.09 14.17 -2.03
N GLY A 96 19.16 13.32 -3.06
CA GLY A 96 20.18 13.44 -4.12
C GLY A 96 20.08 14.78 -4.88
N TYR A 97 18.87 15.23 -5.23
CA TYR A 97 18.67 16.54 -5.83
C TYR A 97 19.03 17.69 -4.89
N CYS A 98 18.68 17.56 -3.61
CA CYS A 98 19.03 18.53 -2.58
C CYS A 98 20.56 18.69 -2.46
N ILE A 99 21.30 17.57 -2.42
CA ILE A 99 22.77 17.58 -2.38
C ILE A 99 23.35 18.23 -3.64
N ALA A 100 22.81 17.96 -4.82
CA ALA A 100 23.26 18.57 -6.07
C ALA A 100 23.07 20.10 -6.06
N VAL A 101 21.92 20.58 -5.64
CA VAL A 101 21.64 22.04 -5.50
C VAL A 101 22.55 22.66 -4.45
N PHE A 102 22.72 22.00 -3.30
CA PHE A 102 23.60 22.45 -2.24
C PHE A 102 25.07 22.52 -2.71
N THR A 103 25.56 21.51 -3.42
CA THR A 103 26.92 21.47 -3.97
C THR A 103 27.14 22.64 -4.92
N GLY A 104 26.23 22.86 -5.86
CA GLY A 104 26.31 23.99 -6.78
C GLY A 104 26.34 25.35 -6.05
N TYR A 105 25.44 25.53 -5.10
CA TYR A 105 25.42 26.73 -4.25
C TYR A 105 26.70 26.91 -3.46
N PHE A 106 27.19 25.85 -2.79
CA PHE A 106 28.41 25.87 -1.99
C PHE A 106 29.64 26.27 -2.81
N LEU A 107 29.81 25.69 -4.01
CA LEU A 107 30.92 26.02 -4.91
C LEU A 107 30.90 27.47 -5.37
N VAL A 108 29.71 27.99 -5.77
CA VAL A 108 29.56 29.39 -6.16
C VAL A 108 29.92 30.32 -5.00
N VAL A 109 29.40 30.06 -3.82
CA VAL A 109 29.67 30.89 -2.65
C VAL A 109 31.11 30.79 -2.20
N ALA A 110 31.76 29.62 -2.32
CA ALA A 110 33.20 29.43 -2.02
C ALA A 110 34.06 30.30 -2.92
N VAL A 111 33.83 30.28 -4.23
CA VAL A 111 34.55 31.11 -5.20
C VAL A 111 34.33 32.59 -4.92
N LEU A 112 33.08 33.01 -4.70
CA LEU A 112 32.74 34.39 -4.39
C LEU A 112 33.39 34.88 -3.09
N ASN A 113 33.38 34.08 -2.03
CA ASN A 113 34.05 34.44 -0.78
C ASN A 113 35.59 34.62 -0.98
N ALA A 114 36.21 33.66 -1.69
CA ALA A 114 37.66 33.74 -1.95
C ALA A 114 38.04 34.95 -2.81
N TRP A 115 37.15 35.40 -3.68
CA TRP A 115 37.37 36.56 -4.54
C TRP A 115 37.06 37.89 -3.83
N LEU A 116 35.84 37.99 -3.23
CA LEU A 116 35.33 39.25 -2.62
C LEU A 116 36.14 39.68 -1.38
N VAL A 117 36.79 38.76 -0.67
CA VAL A 117 37.61 39.08 0.50
C VAL A 117 38.77 40.03 0.16
N ASN A 118 39.19 40.10 -1.11
CA ASN A 118 40.20 41.05 -1.57
C ASN A 118 39.74 42.49 -1.60
N TYR A 119 38.45 42.71 -1.72
CA TYR A 119 37.84 44.06 -1.78
C TYR A 119 37.22 44.45 -0.45
N GLU A 120 36.66 43.50 0.27
CA GLU A 120 35.99 43.70 1.56
C GLU A 120 36.37 42.55 2.52
N PRO A 121 37.34 42.74 3.41
CA PRO A 121 37.82 41.71 4.34
C PRO A 121 36.78 41.09 5.26
N SER A 122 35.65 41.82 5.47
CA SER A 122 34.54 41.39 6.34
C SER A 122 33.57 40.40 5.62
N VAL A 123 33.75 40.14 4.32
CA VAL A 123 32.90 39.20 3.57
C VAL A 123 33.00 37.82 4.13
N ASN A 124 31.86 37.25 4.52
CA ASN A 124 31.79 35.95 5.17
C ASN A 124 30.47 35.22 4.85
N TYR A 125 30.20 35.02 3.56
CA TYR A 125 29.02 34.27 3.17
C TYR A 125 29.14 32.79 3.55
N PHE A 126 28.04 32.24 4.05
CA PHE A 126 27.95 30.86 4.49
C PHE A 126 28.99 30.49 5.57
N PHE A 127 29.42 31.46 6.38
CA PHE A 127 30.43 31.30 7.46
C PHE A 127 31.78 30.73 7.00
N MET A 128 32.13 30.83 5.71
CA MET A 128 33.34 30.24 5.15
C MET A 128 34.64 30.96 5.56
N ASN A 129 34.55 32.26 5.80
CA ASN A 129 35.72 33.11 6.12
C ASN A 129 35.72 33.58 7.58
N GLY A 130 34.56 33.64 8.24
CA GLY A 130 34.41 34.18 9.57
C GLY A 130 34.66 33.20 10.72
N ASP A 131 34.75 33.75 11.92
CA ASP A 131 35.05 33.00 13.15
C ASP A 131 33.76 32.59 13.93
N ASN A 132 32.60 32.96 13.48
CA ASN A 132 31.36 32.75 14.24
C ASN A 132 31.07 31.30 14.58
N LEU A 133 31.20 30.39 13.60
CA LEU A 133 31.05 28.96 13.86
C LEU A 133 32.24 28.39 14.64
N VAL A 134 33.42 28.90 14.37
CA VAL A 134 34.70 28.48 15.03
C VAL A 134 34.70 28.83 16.51
N LYS A 135 34.05 29.94 16.93
CA LYS A 135 33.90 30.31 18.35
C LYS A 135 33.06 29.27 19.14
N HIS A 136 32.11 28.61 18.50
CA HIS A 136 31.28 27.59 19.14
C HIS A 136 31.87 26.18 19.04
N LEU A 137 32.82 25.95 18.11
CA LEU A 137 33.47 24.66 17.86
C LEU A 137 35.00 24.80 17.99
N ALA A 138 35.49 24.77 19.22
CA ALA A 138 36.91 25.03 19.53
C ALA A 138 37.91 24.18 18.69
N PHE A 139 37.56 22.94 18.34
CA PHE A 139 38.37 22.08 17.48
C PHE A 139 38.50 22.60 16.04
N ALA A 140 37.52 23.35 15.54
CA ALA A 140 37.54 23.87 14.18
C ALA A 140 38.50 25.05 13.99
N VAL A 141 38.94 25.71 15.08
CA VAL A 141 39.93 26.80 15.06
C VAL A 141 41.22 26.31 14.42
N GLY A 142 41.73 25.15 14.84
CA GLY A 142 42.92 24.55 14.28
C GLY A 142 42.79 24.21 12.80
N TRP A 143 41.64 23.74 12.37
CA TRP A 143 41.38 23.44 10.96
C TRP A 143 41.40 24.66 10.07
N LYS A 144 40.87 25.78 10.55
CA LYS A 144 40.85 27.02 9.80
C LYS A 144 42.23 27.67 9.73
N ASN A 145 42.98 27.71 10.83
CA ASN A 145 44.26 28.45 10.92
C ASN A 145 45.43 27.70 10.34
N ASN A 146 45.45 26.37 10.38
CA ASN A 146 46.63 25.56 9.98
C ASN A 146 46.57 25.02 8.55
N TYR A 147 45.40 25.01 7.90
CA TYR A 147 45.18 24.40 6.59
C TYR A 147 44.62 25.42 5.58
N ILE A 148 45.50 26.39 5.19
CA ILE A 148 45.17 27.45 4.26
C ILE A 148 45.97 27.23 2.97
N TRP A 149 45.26 27.22 1.84
CA TRP A 149 45.93 27.28 0.54
C TRP A 149 45.76 28.71 0.01
N THR A 150 46.91 29.37 -0.28
CA THR A 150 46.96 30.73 -0.78
C THR A 150 47.61 30.73 -2.17
N PHE A 151 46.96 31.34 -3.14
CA PHE A 151 47.49 31.54 -4.49
C PHE A 151 47.09 32.90 -5.03
N ASN A 152 47.88 33.42 -5.98
CA ASN A 152 47.66 34.73 -6.59
C ASN A 152 47.30 34.59 -8.06
N ILE A 153 46.35 35.41 -8.52
CA ILE A 153 45.98 35.59 -9.94
C ILE A 153 46.09 37.10 -10.19
N GLY A 154 47.19 37.52 -10.85
CA GLY A 154 47.48 38.96 -10.95
C GLY A 154 47.76 39.57 -9.57
N GLU A 155 47.04 40.66 -9.26
CA GLU A 155 47.10 41.36 -7.97
C GLU A 155 46.18 40.76 -6.88
N LEU A 156 45.32 39.79 -7.28
CA LEU A 156 44.34 39.20 -6.37
C LEU A 156 44.93 38.02 -5.61
N THR A 157 44.70 37.98 -4.29
CA THR A 157 45.12 36.88 -3.42
C THR A 157 43.92 36.04 -3.01
N PHE A 158 43.91 34.75 -3.37
CA PHE A 158 42.88 33.79 -3.00
C PHE A 158 43.31 32.99 -1.79
N LYS A 159 42.47 32.94 -0.75
CA LYS A 159 42.68 32.16 0.45
C LYS A 159 41.59 31.09 0.57
N ILE A 160 41.95 29.82 0.54
CA ILE A 160 41.06 28.68 0.63
C ILE A 160 41.36 27.92 1.91
N TYR A 161 40.41 27.89 2.83
CA TYR A 161 40.46 27.13 4.09
C TYR A 161 40.00 25.70 3.84
N TYR A 162 40.74 24.93 3.06
CA TYR A 162 40.25 23.71 2.42
C TYR A 162 39.79 22.63 3.42
N VAL A 163 40.48 22.38 4.54
CA VAL A 163 40.02 21.41 5.56
C VAL A 163 38.73 21.87 6.22
N TYR A 164 38.66 23.15 6.57
CA TYR A 164 37.46 23.74 7.17
C TYR A 164 36.28 23.69 6.20
N TRP A 165 36.46 24.05 4.94
CA TRP A 165 35.41 23.99 3.92
C TRP A 165 34.94 22.58 3.63
N ILE A 166 35.82 21.61 3.54
CA ILE A 166 35.47 20.19 3.37
C ILE A 166 34.67 19.70 4.58
N ALA A 167 35.12 20.00 5.80
CA ALA A 167 34.41 19.60 7.01
C ALA A 167 32.98 20.20 7.07
N MET A 168 32.85 21.50 6.73
CA MET A 168 31.56 22.16 6.62
C MET A 168 30.66 21.50 5.59
N TYR A 169 31.17 21.23 4.39
CA TYR A 169 30.42 20.58 3.32
C TYR A 169 29.93 19.20 3.74
N VAL A 170 30.83 18.36 4.28
CA VAL A 170 30.48 17.01 4.76
C VAL A 170 29.46 17.08 5.91
N GLY A 171 29.66 18.00 6.86
CA GLY A 171 28.74 18.22 7.97
C GLY A 171 27.32 18.56 7.50
N PHE A 172 27.19 19.42 6.48
CA PHE A 172 25.88 19.74 5.90
C PHE A 172 25.24 18.57 5.16
N ILE A 173 26.02 17.76 4.44
CA ILE A 173 25.50 16.54 3.80
C ILE A 173 24.95 15.58 4.86
N VAL A 174 25.70 15.34 5.94
CA VAL A 174 25.24 14.49 7.05
C VAL A 174 23.95 15.06 7.66
N LEU A 175 23.89 16.38 7.84
CA LEU A 175 22.69 17.06 8.35
C LEU A 175 21.49 16.89 7.42
N ILE A 176 21.65 17.02 6.10
CA ILE A 176 20.60 16.79 5.11
C ILE A 176 19.99 15.38 5.24
N PHE A 177 20.86 14.35 5.36
CA PHE A 177 20.39 12.97 5.55
C PHE A 177 19.67 12.78 6.89
N LEU A 178 20.21 13.33 7.97
CA LEU A 178 19.60 13.25 9.31
C LEU A 178 18.21 13.87 9.33
N LEU A 179 18.06 15.03 8.72
CA LEU A 179 16.80 15.74 8.65
C LEU A 179 15.77 15.02 7.79
N TRP A 180 16.20 14.51 6.64
CA TRP A 180 15.33 13.68 5.82
C TRP A 180 14.85 12.46 6.62
N TRP A 181 15.72 11.81 7.38
CA TRP A 181 15.37 10.65 8.22
C TRP A 181 14.36 11.02 9.32
N ILE A 182 14.53 12.16 9.96
CA ILE A 182 13.59 12.68 10.97
C ILE A 182 12.22 12.96 10.32
N TYR A 183 12.18 13.69 9.20
CA TYR A 183 10.95 13.99 8.49
C TYR A 183 10.23 12.73 7.99
N GLU A 184 10.97 11.78 7.43
CA GLU A 184 10.40 10.51 7.00
C GLU A 184 9.78 9.74 8.16
N GLY A 185 10.43 9.72 9.33
CA GLY A 185 9.89 9.14 10.55
C GLY A 185 8.58 9.78 10.99
N MET A 186 8.54 11.12 11.02
CA MET A 186 7.35 11.88 11.37
C MET A 186 6.18 11.60 10.40
N TYR A 187 6.45 11.54 9.09
CA TYR A 187 5.42 11.24 8.09
C TYR A 187 4.91 9.81 8.19
N ARG A 188 5.77 8.84 8.48
CA ARG A 188 5.33 7.44 8.70
C ARG A 188 4.35 7.34 9.87
N VAL A 189 4.64 8.02 10.97
CA VAL A 189 3.75 8.07 12.12
C VAL A 189 2.42 8.74 11.75
N ALA A 190 2.48 9.90 11.07
CA ALA A 190 1.27 10.62 10.64
C ALA A 190 0.42 9.80 9.65
N ASP A 191 1.03 9.13 8.67
CA ASP A 191 0.32 8.28 7.71
C ASP A 191 -0.33 7.08 8.41
N HIS A 192 0.37 6.46 9.36
CA HIS A 192 -0.18 5.36 10.15
C HIS A 192 -1.42 5.82 10.93
N HIS A 193 -1.35 6.96 11.62
CA HIS A 193 -2.50 7.53 12.33
C HIS A 193 -3.65 7.92 11.40
N ALA A 194 -3.37 8.53 10.25
CA ALA A 194 -4.39 8.89 9.28
C ALA A 194 -5.09 7.66 8.71
N MET A 195 -4.34 6.60 8.42
CA MET A 195 -4.88 5.33 7.96
C MET A 195 -5.74 4.67 9.04
N LEU A 196 -5.27 4.58 10.28
CA LEU A 196 -6.04 4.04 11.40
C LEU A 196 -7.34 4.82 11.60
N HIS A 197 -7.28 6.15 11.53
CA HIS A 197 -8.48 6.99 11.63
C HIS A 197 -9.47 6.71 10.49
N GLY A 198 -8.99 6.58 9.25
CA GLY A 198 -9.83 6.21 8.10
C GLY A 198 -10.51 4.86 8.28
N ILE A 199 -9.74 3.85 8.72
CA ILE A 199 -10.25 2.52 9.05
C ILE A 199 -11.32 2.58 10.15
N LEU A 200 -11.07 3.32 11.23
CA LEU A 200 -12.03 3.46 12.33
C LEU A 200 -13.32 4.17 11.90
N VAL A 201 -13.24 5.17 11.03
CA VAL A 201 -14.42 5.85 10.46
C VAL A 201 -15.24 4.88 9.60
N GLU A 202 -14.58 4.13 8.72
CA GLU A 202 -15.23 3.13 7.88
C GLU A 202 -15.89 2.03 8.73
N GLN A 203 -15.18 1.52 9.75
CA GLN A 203 -15.74 0.56 10.71
C GLN A 203 -17.00 1.08 11.38
N ARG A 204 -16.99 2.33 11.88
CA ARG A 204 -18.14 2.94 12.55
C ARG A 204 -19.34 3.05 11.61
N GLN A 205 -19.12 3.46 10.36
CA GLN A 205 -20.17 3.58 9.36
C GLN A 205 -20.78 2.21 9.02
N ARG A 206 -19.93 1.22 8.74
CA ARG A 206 -20.40 -0.15 8.46
C ARG A 206 -21.09 -0.81 9.65
N LYS A 207 -20.54 -0.63 10.85
CA LYS A 207 -21.14 -1.13 12.10
C LYS A 207 -22.52 -0.52 12.33
N LYS A 208 -22.69 0.78 12.03
CA LYS A 208 -24.00 1.47 12.10
C LYS A 208 -24.97 0.89 11.07
N GLN A 209 -24.57 0.78 9.81
CA GLN A 209 -25.40 0.19 8.75
C GLN A 209 -25.82 -1.25 9.06
N LEU A 210 -24.89 -2.06 9.56
CA LEU A 210 -25.15 -3.44 9.92
C LEU A 210 -26.10 -3.54 11.13
N LYS A 211 -25.93 -2.66 12.14
CA LYS A 211 -26.82 -2.58 13.29
C LYS A 211 -28.23 -2.15 12.86
N GLU A 212 -28.37 -1.12 12.04
CA GLU A 212 -29.67 -0.68 11.49
C GLU A 212 -30.35 -1.81 10.72
N LEU A 213 -29.58 -2.61 9.96
CA LEU A 213 -30.09 -3.76 9.22
C LEU A 213 -30.53 -4.90 10.15
N LEU A 214 -29.88 -5.08 11.28
CA LEU A 214 -30.22 -6.09 12.30
C LEU A 214 -31.37 -5.63 13.19
N ASP A 215 -31.39 -4.34 13.59
CA ASP A 215 -32.44 -3.75 14.43
C ASP A 215 -33.77 -3.57 13.63
N GLY A 216 -33.71 -3.35 12.31
CA GLY A 216 -34.86 -3.31 11.41
C GLY A 216 -35.46 -4.68 11.08
N ARG A 217 -34.90 -5.77 11.62
CA ARG A 217 -35.50 -7.09 11.56
C ARG A 217 -36.60 -7.20 12.62
N ALA A 218 -37.78 -7.56 12.21
CA ALA A 218 -38.73 -8.18 13.13
C ALA A 218 -38.03 -9.38 13.79
N VAL A 219 -38.12 -9.51 15.10
CA VAL A 219 -37.45 -10.50 15.97
C VAL A 219 -37.66 -11.98 15.53
N SER A 220 -38.37 -12.24 14.44
CA SER A 220 -38.83 -13.52 13.94
C SER A 220 -38.08 -14.11 12.75
N GLU A 221 -37.15 -13.38 12.07
CA GLU A 221 -36.43 -14.01 10.96
C GLU A 221 -35.05 -14.49 11.43
N PRO A 222 -34.75 -15.80 11.40
CA PRO A 222 -33.42 -16.32 11.65
C PRO A 222 -32.40 -15.74 10.64
N LEU A 223 -31.16 -15.59 11.04
CA LEU A 223 -30.04 -15.18 10.15
C LEU A 223 -29.87 -16.15 8.98
N ASN A 224 -30.37 -17.33 9.15
CA ASN A 224 -30.37 -18.41 8.18
C ASN A 224 -31.79 -19.05 8.17
N PRO A 225 -32.57 -19.00 7.08
CA PRO A 225 -33.82 -19.74 6.98
C PRO A 225 -33.57 -21.24 7.17
N GLU A 226 -34.42 -21.95 7.90
CA GLU A 226 -34.31 -23.40 8.07
C GLU A 226 -34.21 -24.10 6.70
N GLY A 227 -33.20 -24.93 6.52
CA GLY A 227 -32.90 -25.67 5.28
C GLY A 227 -32.12 -24.93 4.20
N ALA A 228 -31.57 -23.73 4.49
CA ALA A 228 -30.90 -22.88 3.51
C ALA A 228 -29.35 -22.90 3.59
N ASP A 229 -28.76 -23.92 4.20
CA ASP A 229 -27.29 -24.10 4.18
C ASP A 229 -26.84 -24.57 2.80
N MET A 230 -27.03 -23.70 1.77
CA MET A 230 -26.72 -24.00 0.38
C MET A 230 -26.33 -22.79 -0.43
N ILE A 231 -25.54 -23.01 -1.46
CA ILE A 231 -25.36 -22.09 -2.58
C ILE A 231 -26.25 -22.55 -3.72
N SER A 232 -27.10 -21.68 -4.25
CA SER A 232 -27.92 -21.95 -5.42
C SER A 232 -27.62 -20.95 -6.52
N ILE A 233 -27.12 -21.43 -7.64
CA ILE A 233 -26.88 -20.65 -8.85
C ILE A 233 -27.83 -21.15 -9.92
N LYS A 234 -28.67 -20.26 -10.50
CA LYS A 234 -29.65 -20.61 -11.51
C LYS A 234 -29.51 -19.72 -12.72
N HIS A 235 -29.20 -20.33 -13.88
CA HIS A 235 -29.11 -19.67 -15.18
C HIS A 235 -28.20 -18.43 -15.18
N PHE A 236 -27.11 -18.47 -14.39
CA PHE A 236 -26.19 -17.36 -14.22
C PHE A 236 -25.38 -17.11 -15.49
N SER A 237 -25.44 -15.88 -16.01
CA SER A 237 -24.59 -15.42 -17.09
C SER A 237 -23.93 -14.10 -16.75
N LYS A 238 -22.69 -13.90 -17.24
CA LYS A 238 -21.91 -12.67 -17.07
C LYS A 238 -21.30 -12.20 -18.38
N ILE A 239 -21.59 -10.92 -18.72
CA ILE A 239 -20.98 -10.19 -19.82
C ILE A 239 -20.34 -8.94 -19.23
N TYR A 240 -19.09 -8.64 -19.58
CA TYR A 240 -18.41 -7.41 -19.18
C TYR A 240 -18.76 -6.26 -20.13
N SER A 241 -18.79 -5.04 -19.59
CA SER A 241 -19.02 -3.82 -20.39
C SER A 241 -18.00 -3.72 -21.52
N GLY A 242 -18.48 -3.48 -22.74
CA GLY A 242 -17.63 -3.40 -23.94
C GLY A 242 -17.26 -4.74 -24.58
N SER A 243 -17.77 -5.86 -24.07
CA SER A 243 -17.60 -7.19 -24.67
C SER A 243 -18.94 -7.75 -25.14
N SER A 244 -18.92 -8.44 -26.27
CA SER A 244 -20.06 -9.27 -26.73
C SER A 244 -19.96 -10.73 -26.27
N VAL A 245 -18.80 -11.10 -25.69
CA VAL A 245 -18.53 -12.47 -25.27
C VAL A 245 -18.97 -12.69 -23.83
N LYS A 246 -19.73 -13.77 -23.59
CA LYS A 246 -20.10 -14.18 -22.24
C LYS A 246 -18.89 -14.82 -21.55
N SER A 247 -18.49 -14.26 -20.40
CA SER A 247 -17.46 -14.86 -19.56
C SER A 247 -17.98 -16.03 -18.75
N VAL A 248 -19.29 -16.04 -18.44
CA VAL A 248 -20.04 -17.19 -17.95
C VAL A 248 -21.36 -17.23 -18.71
N ASP A 249 -21.79 -18.40 -19.13
CA ASP A 249 -22.95 -18.62 -19.98
C ASP A 249 -23.82 -19.75 -19.42
N ASP A 250 -24.93 -19.37 -18.83
CA ASP A 250 -26.02 -20.25 -18.35
C ASP A 250 -25.55 -21.29 -17.30
N LEU A 251 -24.76 -20.83 -16.31
CA LEU A 251 -24.27 -21.69 -15.23
C LEU A 251 -25.38 -21.94 -14.20
N SER A 252 -25.65 -23.21 -13.92
CA SER A 252 -26.55 -23.64 -12.85
C SER A 252 -25.86 -24.67 -11.96
N LEU A 253 -25.84 -24.44 -10.62
CA LEU A 253 -25.17 -25.27 -9.61
C LEU A 253 -25.93 -25.20 -8.29
N GLU A 254 -25.97 -26.34 -7.59
CA GLU A 254 -26.44 -26.42 -6.19
C GLU A 254 -25.36 -27.08 -5.32
N ILE A 255 -24.91 -26.35 -4.26
CA ILE A 255 -23.87 -26.83 -3.35
C ILE A 255 -24.44 -26.82 -1.93
N ARG A 256 -24.32 -27.93 -1.23
CA ARG A 256 -24.88 -28.12 0.12
C ARG A 256 -23.77 -28.16 1.17
N GLY A 257 -24.14 -27.93 2.44
CA GLY A 257 -23.22 -28.00 3.58
C GLY A 257 -22.70 -29.42 3.83
N GLY A 258 -21.52 -29.49 4.46
CA GLY A 258 -20.84 -30.75 4.79
C GLY A 258 -19.88 -31.24 3.71
N GLU A 259 -19.72 -30.51 2.61
CA GLU A 259 -18.86 -30.92 1.48
C GLU A 259 -17.78 -29.89 1.18
N VAL A 260 -16.61 -30.38 0.78
CA VAL A 260 -15.59 -29.60 0.10
C VAL A 260 -15.83 -29.70 -1.41
N TYR A 261 -16.29 -28.60 -2.00
CA TYR A 261 -16.67 -28.53 -3.40
C TYR A 261 -15.60 -27.85 -4.26
N GLY A 262 -15.06 -28.57 -5.22
CA GLY A 262 -14.02 -28.10 -6.13
C GLY A 262 -14.59 -27.50 -7.42
N PHE A 263 -14.14 -26.29 -7.77
CA PHE A 263 -14.49 -25.61 -9.02
C PHE A 263 -13.28 -25.62 -9.97
N LEU A 264 -13.24 -26.61 -10.85
CA LEU A 264 -12.10 -26.91 -11.70
C LEU A 264 -12.25 -26.32 -13.11
N GLY A 265 -11.18 -25.80 -13.68
CA GLY A 265 -11.16 -25.30 -15.05
C GLY A 265 -9.84 -24.58 -15.36
N HIS A 266 -9.52 -24.47 -16.64
CA HIS A 266 -8.33 -23.75 -17.10
C HIS A 266 -8.41 -22.24 -16.81
N ASN A 267 -7.29 -21.53 -16.98
CA ASN A 267 -7.28 -20.08 -16.87
C ASN A 267 -8.15 -19.45 -17.95
N GLY A 268 -9.01 -18.49 -17.54
CA GLY A 268 -10.00 -17.91 -18.46
C GLY A 268 -11.29 -18.72 -18.63
N ALA A 269 -11.46 -19.88 -17.98
CA ALA A 269 -12.69 -20.67 -18.07
C ALA A 269 -13.93 -20.01 -17.45
N GLY A 270 -13.78 -18.94 -16.64
CA GLY A 270 -14.87 -18.25 -15.96
C GLY A 270 -14.88 -18.42 -14.43
N LYS A 271 -13.90 -19.14 -13.84
CA LYS A 271 -13.84 -19.43 -12.39
C LYS A 271 -13.91 -18.17 -11.52
N SER A 272 -12.93 -17.28 -11.63
CA SER A 272 -12.87 -16.06 -10.81
C SER A 272 -14.03 -15.11 -11.09
N THR A 273 -14.58 -15.11 -12.32
CA THR A 273 -15.81 -14.36 -12.64
C THR A 273 -17.00 -14.89 -11.85
N THR A 274 -17.17 -16.23 -11.81
CA THR A 274 -18.23 -16.86 -11.03
C THR A 274 -18.08 -16.58 -9.53
N ILE A 275 -16.87 -16.78 -9.00
CA ILE A 275 -16.57 -16.52 -7.59
C ILE A 275 -16.84 -15.05 -7.22
N LYS A 276 -16.32 -14.09 -8.00
CA LYS A 276 -16.52 -12.66 -7.75
C LYS A 276 -17.99 -12.24 -7.83
N SER A 277 -18.80 -12.92 -8.66
CA SER A 277 -20.24 -12.72 -8.70
C SER A 277 -20.95 -13.35 -7.49
N LEU A 278 -20.56 -14.56 -7.09
CA LEU A 278 -21.07 -15.28 -5.91
C LEU A 278 -20.84 -14.49 -4.61
N VAL A 279 -19.67 -13.87 -4.44
CA VAL A 279 -19.36 -13.06 -3.25
C VAL A 279 -19.84 -11.60 -3.38
N GLY A 280 -20.50 -11.25 -4.48
CA GLY A 280 -21.10 -9.93 -4.71
C GLY A 280 -20.07 -8.81 -4.90
N ILE A 281 -18.88 -9.12 -5.41
CA ILE A 281 -17.89 -8.14 -5.88
C ILE A 281 -18.26 -7.65 -7.27
N GLN A 282 -18.82 -8.54 -8.11
CA GLN A 282 -19.28 -8.23 -9.46
C GLN A 282 -20.80 -8.42 -9.57
N THR A 283 -21.45 -7.54 -10.33
CA THR A 283 -22.85 -7.67 -10.67
C THR A 283 -23.05 -8.82 -11.66
N ILE A 284 -24.17 -9.51 -11.56
CA ILE A 284 -24.62 -10.52 -12.54
C ILE A 284 -25.28 -9.83 -13.74
N THR A 285 -25.24 -10.46 -14.92
CA THR A 285 -25.94 -9.96 -16.13
C THR A 285 -27.34 -10.56 -16.21
N SER A 286 -27.47 -11.86 -15.99
CA SER A 286 -28.75 -12.57 -15.93
C SER A 286 -28.67 -13.79 -15.01
N GLY A 287 -29.83 -14.33 -14.65
CA GLY A 287 -29.93 -15.44 -13.70
C GLY A 287 -30.02 -14.97 -12.24
N THR A 288 -29.82 -15.90 -11.31
CA THR A 288 -29.85 -15.64 -9.87
C THR A 288 -28.74 -16.40 -9.16
N ILE A 289 -28.18 -15.79 -8.10
CA ILE A 289 -27.24 -16.42 -7.18
C ILE A 289 -27.77 -16.18 -5.77
N GLU A 290 -28.03 -17.25 -5.05
CA GLU A 290 -28.47 -17.23 -3.67
C GLU A 290 -27.45 -17.92 -2.76
N VAL A 291 -27.19 -17.34 -1.61
CA VAL A 291 -26.32 -17.87 -0.57
C VAL A 291 -27.09 -17.93 0.73
N CYS A 292 -27.24 -19.11 1.29
CA CYS A 292 -28.03 -19.35 2.48
C CYS A 292 -29.45 -18.73 2.39
N GLY A 293 -30.11 -18.88 1.22
CA GLY A 293 -31.45 -18.35 0.96
C GLY A 293 -31.53 -16.84 0.68
N TYR A 294 -30.37 -16.14 0.59
CA TYR A 294 -30.32 -14.70 0.29
C TYR A 294 -29.80 -14.45 -1.12
N ASP A 295 -30.60 -13.81 -1.97
CA ASP A 295 -30.19 -13.37 -3.31
C ASP A 295 -29.09 -12.30 -3.21
N ILE A 296 -27.94 -12.55 -3.81
CA ILE A 296 -26.76 -11.68 -3.74
C ILE A 296 -26.99 -10.29 -4.35
N SER A 297 -27.92 -10.17 -5.29
CA SER A 297 -28.28 -8.91 -5.95
C SER A 297 -29.31 -8.11 -5.16
N LYS A 298 -30.27 -8.78 -4.52
CA LYS A 298 -31.38 -8.14 -3.80
C LYS A 298 -31.07 -7.92 -2.32
N GLN A 299 -30.34 -8.85 -1.70
CA GLN A 299 -30.03 -8.85 -0.27
C GLN A 299 -28.52 -9.04 -0.01
N PRO A 300 -27.65 -8.23 -0.65
CA PRO A 300 -26.21 -8.46 -0.66
C PRO A 300 -25.56 -8.49 0.73
N LEU A 301 -26.04 -7.68 1.66
CA LEU A 301 -25.48 -7.65 3.02
C LEU A 301 -25.82 -8.94 3.79
N LYS A 302 -27.04 -9.44 3.68
CA LYS A 302 -27.46 -10.68 4.33
C LYS A 302 -26.68 -11.89 3.76
N ALA A 303 -26.53 -11.97 2.44
CA ALA A 303 -25.71 -13.00 1.80
C ALA A 303 -24.24 -12.93 2.26
N LYS A 304 -23.63 -11.75 2.24
CA LYS A 304 -22.22 -11.54 2.63
C LYS A 304 -21.92 -11.86 4.09
N LEU A 305 -22.88 -11.71 4.99
CA LEU A 305 -22.72 -12.11 6.39
C LEU A 305 -22.47 -13.62 6.57
N ASN A 306 -22.91 -14.43 5.62
CA ASN A 306 -22.71 -15.88 5.63
C ASN A 306 -21.46 -16.31 4.86
N ILE A 307 -20.73 -15.39 4.21
CA ILE A 307 -19.59 -15.70 3.34
C ILE A 307 -18.28 -15.27 3.98
N GLY A 308 -17.34 -16.21 4.09
CA GLY A 308 -15.92 -15.94 4.23
C GLY A 308 -15.26 -16.03 2.85
N TYR A 309 -14.47 -15.04 2.45
CA TYR A 309 -13.85 -15.01 1.13
C TYR A 309 -12.34 -14.81 1.19
N VAL A 310 -11.62 -15.66 0.46
CA VAL A 310 -10.19 -15.54 0.20
C VAL A 310 -9.99 -15.35 -1.30
N SER A 311 -9.47 -14.18 -1.70
CA SER A 311 -9.21 -13.88 -3.11
C SER A 311 -7.84 -14.42 -3.55
N ASP A 312 -7.66 -14.58 -4.87
CA ASP A 312 -6.39 -14.85 -5.52
C ASP A 312 -5.33 -13.76 -5.27
N ASN A 313 -5.78 -12.52 -5.15
CA ASN A 313 -4.93 -11.38 -4.80
C ASN A 313 -5.11 -11.04 -3.32
N HIS A 314 -4.10 -11.39 -2.51
CA HIS A 314 -4.10 -11.20 -1.05
C HIS A 314 -3.84 -9.72 -0.68
N ALA A 315 -4.70 -8.82 -1.17
CA ALA A 315 -4.63 -7.41 -0.81
C ALA A 315 -5.00 -7.23 0.67
N VAL A 316 -4.03 -6.79 1.47
CA VAL A 316 -4.17 -6.52 2.91
C VAL A 316 -3.66 -5.13 3.24
N TYR A 317 -4.08 -4.59 4.36
CA TYR A 317 -3.50 -3.35 4.90
C TYR A 317 -2.12 -3.65 5.50
N GLU A 318 -1.07 -3.50 4.70
CA GLU A 318 0.30 -3.91 5.05
C GLU A 318 0.89 -3.18 6.26
N GLN A 319 0.36 -2.00 6.61
CA GLN A 319 0.78 -1.19 7.74
C GLN A 319 0.15 -1.63 9.08
N LEU A 320 -0.88 -2.48 9.03
CA LEU A 320 -1.46 -3.07 10.22
C LEU A 320 -0.63 -4.27 10.68
N THR A 321 -0.70 -4.56 11.97
CA THR A 321 -0.29 -5.86 12.48
C THR A 321 -1.32 -6.93 12.07
N GLY A 322 -0.91 -8.20 12.07
CA GLY A 322 -1.83 -9.29 11.78
C GLY A 322 -3.05 -9.29 12.71
N ARG A 323 -2.84 -9.02 14.00
CA ARG A 323 -3.91 -8.91 15.00
C ARG A 323 -4.86 -7.76 14.73
N GLU A 324 -4.34 -6.58 14.39
CA GLU A 324 -5.17 -5.42 14.04
C GLU A 324 -6.02 -5.68 12.80
N TYR A 325 -5.45 -6.33 11.78
CA TYR A 325 -6.17 -6.69 10.57
C TYR A 325 -7.30 -7.69 10.84
N ILE A 326 -7.06 -8.76 11.61
CA ILE A 326 -8.10 -9.71 11.98
C ILE A 326 -9.18 -9.04 12.83
N ASN A 327 -8.79 -8.19 13.78
CA ASN A 327 -9.74 -7.43 14.59
C ASN A 327 -10.59 -6.48 13.74
N TYR A 328 -9.98 -5.83 12.74
CA TYR A 328 -10.70 -4.99 11.79
C TYR A 328 -11.80 -5.78 11.07
N VAL A 329 -11.47 -6.96 10.52
CA VAL A 329 -12.45 -7.80 9.84
C VAL A 329 -13.52 -8.29 10.81
N ALA A 330 -13.13 -8.73 12.01
CA ALA A 330 -14.06 -9.19 13.04
C ALA A 330 -15.08 -8.11 13.44
N ASP A 331 -14.65 -6.85 13.51
CA ASP A 331 -15.53 -5.72 13.78
C ASP A 331 -16.56 -5.47 12.66
N LEU A 332 -16.17 -5.69 11.39
CA LEU A 332 -17.09 -5.58 10.25
C LEU A 332 -18.23 -6.61 10.32
N TYR A 333 -17.97 -7.77 10.90
CA TYR A 333 -18.94 -8.84 11.06
C TYR A 333 -19.58 -8.88 12.45
N LEU A 334 -19.35 -7.87 13.32
CA LEU A 334 -19.89 -7.76 14.69
C LEU A 334 -19.54 -8.96 15.58
N VAL A 335 -18.38 -9.57 15.39
CA VAL A 335 -17.95 -10.70 16.21
C VAL A 335 -17.68 -10.22 17.63
N SER A 336 -18.24 -10.94 18.63
CA SER A 336 -18.05 -10.61 20.02
C SER A 336 -16.56 -10.66 20.42
N LYS A 337 -16.15 -9.89 21.43
CA LYS A 337 -14.75 -9.88 21.88
C LYS A 337 -14.30 -11.29 22.33
N GLU A 338 -15.17 -11.99 23.02
CA GLU A 338 -14.88 -13.34 23.55
C GLU A 338 -14.68 -14.35 22.40
N ASP A 339 -15.59 -14.41 21.44
CA ASP A 339 -15.49 -15.31 20.29
C ASP A 339 -14.28 -14.98 19.41
N ARG A 340 -14.00 -13.69 19.25
CA ARG A 340 -12.85 -13.20 18.51
C ARG A 340 -11.54 -13.69 19.12
N GLU A 341 -11.33 -13.49 20.41
CA GLU A 341 -10.12 -13.90 21.11
C GLU A 341 -9.91 -15.42 21.02
N LYS A 342 -10.97 -16.21 21.24
CA LYS A 342 -10.94 -17.68 21.10
C LYS A 342 -10.52 -18.11 19.69
N ARG A 343 -11.12 -17.50 18.66
CA ARG A 343 -10.84 -17.87 17.27
C ARG A 343 -9.47 -17.38 16.81
N ILE A 344 -9.03 -16.20 17.22
CA ILE A 344 -7.68 -15.71 16.94
C ILE A 344 -6.65 -16.67 17.54
N ASP A 345 -6.77 -17.03 18.82
CA ASP A 345 -5.83 -17.95 19.48
C ASP A 345 -5.80 -19.30 18.76
N LYS A 346 -6.96 -19.89 18.44
CA LYS A 346 -7.06 -21.15 17.70
C LYS A 346 -6.30 -21.08 16.37
N TYR A 347 -6.63 -20.13 15.51
CA TYR A 347 -6.08 -20.08 14.14
C TYR A 347 -4.63 -19.61 14.10
N VAL A 348 -4.23 -18.67 14.97
CA VAL A 348 -2.84 -18.20 15.06
C VAL A 348 -1.91 -19.35 15.46
N ARG A 349 -2.33 -20.23 16.39
CA ARG A 349 -1.57 -21.44 16.73
C ARG A 349 -1.56 -22.45 15.59
N MET A 350 -2.72 -22.72 14.97
CA MET A 350 -2.87 -23.65 13.84
C MET A 350 -1.95 -23.27 12.69
N PHE A 351 -1.83 -22.00 12.38
CA PHE A 351 -1.03 -21.47 11.27
C PHE A 351 0.41 -21.09 11.65
N ASN A 352 0.85 -21.35 12.90
CA ASN A 352 2.19 -21.01 13.41
C ASN A 352 2.55 -19.52 13.24
N LEU A 353 1.62 -18.61 13.60
CA LEU A 353 1.80 -17.17 13.51
C LEU A 353 1.95 -16.47 14.86
N VAL A 354 2.14 -17.23 15.96
CA VAL A 354 2.22 -16.69 17.33
C VAL A 354 3.26 -15.57 17.44
N ASP A 355 4.47 -15.78 16.91
CA ASP A 355 5.59 -14.81 17.01
C ASP A 355 5.48 -13.65 16.01
N ALA A 356 4.53 -13.73 15.08
CA ALA A 356 4.38 -12.77 14.00
C ALA A 356 3.11 -11.92 14.10
N ILE A 357 2.08 -12.41 14.80
CA ILE A 357 0.74 -11.81 14.80
C ILE A 357 0.71 -10.33 15.19
N ASP A 358 1.62 -9.90 16.04
CA ASP A 358 1.73 -8.52 16.54
C ASP A 358 2.78 -7.69 15.78
N LYS A 359 3.33 -8.23 14.66
CA LYS A 359 4.22 -7.50 13.73
C LYS A 359 3.44 -6.99 12.52
N GLU A 360 3.92 -5.92 11.89
CA GLU A 360 3.30 -5.36 10.68
C GLU A 360 3.31 -6.36 9.51
N ILE A 361 2.18 -6.47 8.82
CA ILE A 361 1.96 -7.40 7.70
C ILE A 361 2.92 -7.13 6.53
N LYS A 362 3.42 -5.90 6.36
CA LYS A 362 4.42 -5.60 5.31
C LYS A 362 5.68 -6.45 5.43
N GLY A 363 6.02 -6.92 6.64
CA GLY A 363 7.17 -7.80 6.89
C GLY A 363 6.87 -9.29 6.70
N TYR A 364 5.63 -9.66 6.36
CA TYR A 364 5.23 -11.04 6.20
C TYR A 364 5.68 -11.60 4.84
N SER A 365 6.04 -12.88 4.81
CA SER A 365 6.19 -13.63 3.57
C SER A 365 4.84 -13.78 2.85
N HIS A 366 4.84 -14.16 1.58
CA HIS A 366 3.62 -14.42 0.82
C HIS A 366 2.70 -15.43 1.54
N GLY A 367 3.24 -16.56 2.00
CA GLY A 367 2.49 -17.55 2.74
C GLY A 367 1.92 -17.04 4.07
N MET A 368 2.64 -16.19 4.80
CA MET A 368 2.13 -15.56 6.02
C MET A 368 0.99 -14.59 5.73
N LYS A 369 1.07 -13.80 4.65
CA LYS A 369 -0.02 -12.91 4.22
C LYS A 369 -1.27 -13.72 3.88
N GLN A 370 -1.11 -14.83 3.18
CA GLN A 370 -2.23 -15.71 2.86
C GLN A 370 -2.88 -16.31 4.12
N LYS A 371 -2.08 -16.79 5.07
CA LYS A 371 -2.59 -17.30 6.35
C LYS A 371 -3.41 -16.26 7.12
N ILE A 372 -2.96 -15.01 7.16
CA ILE A 372 -3.71 -13.91 7.79
C ILE A 372 -5.05 -13.66 7.10
N VAL A 373 -5.10 -13.67 5.77
CA VAL A 373 -6.35 -13.54 5.01
C VAL A 373 -7.29 -14.70 5.27
N VAL A 374 -6.77 -15.93 5.33
CA VAL A 374 -7.52 -17.14 5.71
C VAL A 374 -8.12 -17.00 7.11
N ILE A 375 -7.33 -16.61 8.11
CA ILE A 375 -7.83 -16.39 9.48
C ILE A 375 -8.93 -15.34 9.49
N ALA A 376 -8.70 -14.20 8.82
CA ALA A 376 -9.66 -13.11 8.77
C ALA A 376 -10.98 -13.54 8.09
N SER A 377 -10.92 -14.38 7.05
CA SER A 377 -12.11 -14.88 6.36
C SER A 377 -12.94 -15.85 7.21
N LEU A 378 -12.34 -16.49 8.21
CA LEU A 378 -12.99 -17.43 9.13
C LEU A 378 -13.41 -16.82 10.46
N ILE A 379 -12.99 -15.59 10.76
CA ILE A 379 -13.14 -15.01 12.11
C ILE A 379 -14.61 -14.87 12.54
N HIS A 380 -15.52 -14.67 11.60
CA HIS A 380 -16.96 -14.57 11.86
C HIS A 380 -17.71 -15.90 11.76
N ASN A 381 -16.99 -17.02 11.59
CA ASN A 381 -17.57 -18.37 11.44
C ASN A 381 -18.60 -18.44 10.31
N PRO A 382 -18.20 -18.20 9.05
CA PRO A 382 -19.13 -18.18 7.91
C PRO A 382 -19.75 -19.54 7.67
N LYS A 383 -20.98 -19.57 7.11
CA LYS A 383 -21.63 -20.81 6.61
C LYS A 383 -21.03 -21.26 5.28
N VAL A 384 -20.52 -20.33 4.50
CA VAL A 384 -19.94 -20.54 3.19
C VAL A 384 -18.55 -19.95 3.15
N TRP A 385 -17.56 -20.80 2.95
CA TRP A 385 -16.18 -20.36 2.80
C TRP A 385 -15.74 -20.51 1.33
N VAL A 386 -15.56 -19.36 0.67
CA VAL A 386 -15.19 -19.27 -0.75
C VAL A 386 -13.72 -18.94 -0.89
N LEU A 387 -12.97 -19.73 -1.66
CA LEU A 387 -11.53 -19.55 -1.84
C LEU A 387 -11.19 -19.56 -3.35
N ASP A 388 -10.56 -18.48 -3.82
CA ASP A 388 -10.09 -18.39 -5.21
C ASP A 388 -8.59 -18.71 -5.27
N GLU A 389 -8.24 -19.91 -5.83
CA GLU A 389 -6.86 -20.44 -5.96
C GLU A 389 -6.05 -20.43 -4.65
N PRO A 390 -6.57 -20.92 -3.50
CA PRO A 390 -6.03 -20.67 -2.16
C PRO A 390 -4.67 -21.32 -1.87
N LEU A 391 -4.22 -22.25 -2.68
CA LEU A 391 -3.00 -23.04 -2.43
C LEU A 391 -1.84 -22.68 -3.36
N THR A 392 -2.06 -21.74 -4.27
CA THR A 392 -1.06 -21.32 -5.26
C THR A 392 0.10 -20.57 -4.60
N GLY A 393 1.32 -21.03 -4.88
CA GLY A 393 2.54 -20.36 -4.37
C GLY A 393 2.84 -20.58 -2.88
N LEU A 394 2.17 -21.54 -2.24
CA LEU A 394 2.43 -21.91 -0.85
C LEU A 394 3.45 -23.03 -0.72
N ASP A 395 4.17 -23.00 0.39
CA ASP A 395 4.97 -24.13 0.83
C ASP A 395 4.08 -25.33 1.25
N PRO A 396 4.61 -26.58 1.25
CA PRO A 396 3.83 -27.76 1.58
C PRO A 396 3.17 -27.72 2.96
N ALA A 397 3.84 -27.18 3.96
CA ALA A 397 3.32 -27.11 5.34
C ALA A 397 2.13 -26.14 5.44
N SER A 398 2.25 -24.95 4.84
CA SER A 398 1.16 -23.97 4.76
C SER A 398 -0.03 -24.50 3.98
N SER A 399 0.23 -25.18 2.86
CA SER A 399 -0.79 -25.84 2.04
C SER A 399 -1.54 -26.91 2.83
N TYR A 400 -0.83 -27.73 3.60
CA TYR A 400 -1.43 -28.76 4.48
C TYR A 400 -2.36 -28.13 5.53
N GLN A 401 -1.90 -27.08 6.23
CA GLN A 401 -2.69 -26.39 7.25
C GLN A 401 -4.01 -25.82 6.70
N ILE A 402 -3.99 -25.24 5.49
CA ILE A 402 -5.20 -24.72 4.86
C ILE A 402 -6.17 -25.86 4.50
N LYS A 403 -5.64 -26.98 3.98
CA LYS A 403 -6.46 -28.19 3.65
C LYS A 403 -7.16 -28.76 4.89
N GLU A 404 -6.44 -28.89 6.00
CA GLU A 404 -7.01 -29.31 7.28
C GLU A 404 -8.14 -28.37 7.72
N CYS A 405 -7.90 -27.05 7.59
CA CYS A 405 -8.91 -26.05 7.91
C CYS A 405 -10.15 -26.13 7.01
N MET A 406 -9.97 -26.43 5.71
CA MET A 406 -11.08 -26.65 4.77
C MET A 406 -11.90 -27.89 5.18
N ARG A 407 -11.22 -28.98 5.53
CA ARG A 407 -11.91 -30.20 5.95
C ARG A 407 -12.67 -30.01 7.27
N GLU A 408 -12.01 -29.43 8.28
CA GLU A 408 -12.66 -29.10 9.55
C GLU A 408 -13.91 -28.21 9.34
N HIS A 409 -13.83 -27.24 8.45
CA HIS A 409 -14.96 -26.34 8.18
C HIS A 409 -16.13 -27.06 7.53
N ALA A 410 -15.87 -27.97 6.58
CA ALA A 410 -16.89 -28.81 5.95
C ALA A 410 -17.50 -29.82 6.94
N ASP A 411 -16.66 -30.50 7.74
CA ASP A 411 -17.11 -31.48 8.74
C ASP A 411 -18.03 -30.87 9.81
N ASN A 412 -17.93 -29.56 10.06
CA ASN A 412 -18.87 -28.81 10.89
C ASN A 412 -20.19 -28.46 10.18
N GLY A 413 -20.49 -29.06 9.03
CA GLY A 413 -21.73 -28.87 8.26
C GLY A 413 -21.75 -27.62 7.40
N ASN A 414 -20.64 -26.89 7.29
CA ASN A 414 -20.54 -25.69 6.45
C ASN A 414 -20.12 -26.04 5.02
N ILE A 415 -20.20 -25.05 4.12
CA ILE A 415 -19.77 -25.20 2.72
C ILE A 415 -18.34 -24.69 2.56
N VAL A 416 -17.50 -25.48 1.93
CA VAL A 416 -16.21 -25.04 1.38
C VAL A 416 -16.31 -25.08 -0.14
N PHE A 417 -16.20 -23.92 -0.79
CA PHE A 417 -16.21 -23.78 -2.24
C PHE A 417 -14.89 -23.17 -2.69
N PHE A 418 -14.05 -23.93 -3.41
CA PHE A 418 -12.77 -23.41 -3.85
C PHE A 418 -12.49 -23.67 -5.32
N SER A 419 -11.85 -22.70 -5.97
CA SER A 419 -11.35 -22.86 -7.33
C SER A 419 -9.92 -23.42 -7.33
N SER A 420 -9.63 -24.24 -8.33
CA SER A 420 -8.26 -24.64 -8.63
C SER A 420 -8.11 -25.02 -10.11
N HIS A 421 -6.87 -24.94 -10.59
CA HIS A 421 -6.45 -25.50 -11.85
C HIS A 421 -5.52 -26.73 -11.66
N VAL A 422 -5.22 -27.10 -10.40
CA VAL A 422 -4.35 -28.21 -10.03
C VAL A 422 -5.19 -29.44 -9.71
N ILE A 423 -5.29 -30.36 -10.65
CA ILE A 423 -6.15 -31.56 -10.60
C ILE A 423 -5.86 -32.41 -9.37
N GLU A 424 -4.57 -32.73 -9.12
CA GLU A 424 -4.16 -33.58 -7.99
C GLU A 424 -4.59 -33.03 -6.62
N VAL A 425 -4.65 -31.69 -6.48
CA VAL A 425 -5.10 -31.05 -5.25
C VAL A 425 -6.60 -31.26 -5.07
N VAL A 426 -7.36 -31.02 -6.12
CA VAL A 426 -8.82 -31.17 -6.13
C VAL A 426 -9.22 -32.62 -5.84
N GLU A 427 -8.59 -33.58 -6.49
CA GLU A 427 -8.85 -35.02 -6.31
C GLU A 427 -8.65 -35.49 -4.86
N LYS A 428 -7.64 -34.92 -4.17
CA LYS A 428 -7.30 -35.33 -2.79
C LYS A 428 -8.15 -34.70 -1.71
N ILE A 429 -8.81 -33.57 -2.00
CA ILE A 429 -9.47 -32.78 -0.95
C ILE A 429 -10.99 -32.73 -1.09
N CYS A 430 -11.48 -32.78 -2.36
CA CYS A 430 -12.89 -32.55 -2.63
C CYS A 430 -13.71 -33.83 -2.43
N ASP A 431 -14.94 -33.62 -1.96
CA ASP A 431 -16.01 -34.64 -1.98
C ASP A 431 -16.70 -34.62 -3.34
N LYS A 432 -16.97 -33.39 -3.85
CA LYS A 432 -17.64 -33.16 -5.13
C LYS A 432 -16.91 -32.10 -5.94
N ILE A 433 -16.94 -32.25 -7.24
CA ILE A 433 -16.31 -31.28 -8.17
C ILE A 433 -17.25 -30.89 -9.29
N CYS A 434 -17.05 -29.72 -9.86
CA CYS A 434 -17.53 -29.43 -11.20
C CYS A 434 -16.41 -28.92 -12.10
N ILE A 435 -16.56 -29.13 -13.39
CA ILE A 435 -15.64 -28.65 -14.42
C ILE A 435 -16.35 -27.56 -15.21
N ILE A 436 -15.68 -26.40 -15.34
CA ILE A 436 -16.12 -25.29 -16.19
C ILE A 436 -15.13 -25.10 -17.35
N ALA A 437 -15.66 -24.94 -18.55
CA ALA A 437 -14.88 -24.64 -19.75
C ALA A 437 -15.62 -23.58 -20.61
N LYS A 438 -14.88 -22.57 -21.08
CA LYS A 438 -15.42 -21.48 -21.92
C LYS A 438 -16.72 -20.83 -21.35
N GLY A 439 -16.77 -20.68 -20.04
CA GLY A 439 -17.90 -20.07 -19.33
C GLY A 439 -19.09 -20.99 -19.10
N LYS A 440 -19.04 -22.27 -19.49
CA LYS A 440 -20.14 -23.22 -19.35
C LYS A 440 -19.77 -24.35 -18.39
N LEU A 441 -20.78 -24.85 -17.67
CA LEU A 441 -20.67 -26.07 -16.90
C LEU A 441 -20.53 -27.27 -17.86
N VAL A 442 -19.46 -28.02 -17.66
CA VAL A 442 -19.25 -29.29 -18.37
C VAL A 442 -19.98 -30.44 -17.67
N GLY A 443 -19.88 -30.47 -16.36
CA GLY A 443 -20.58 -31.47 -15.52
C GLY A 443 -20.13 -31.40 -14.07
N GLU A 444 -20.78 -32.23 -13.23
CA GLU A 444 -20.51 -32.40 -11.81
C GLU A 444 -20.27 -33.88 -11.52
N TRP A 445 -19.33 -34.19 -10.60
CA TRP A 445 -18.99 -35.55 -10.20
C TRP A 445 -18.64 -35.59 -8.72
N LYS A 446 -18.98 -36.73 -8.07
CA LYS A 446 -18.41 -37.07 -6.77
C LYS A 446 -17.09 -37.80 -6.96
N ILE A 447 -16.08 -37.43 -6.19
CA ILE A 447 -14.76 -38.09 -6.29
C ILE A 447 -14.83 -39.58 -5.94
N SER A 448 -15.67 -39.94 -4.96
CA SER A 448 -15.91 -41.33 -4.60
C SER A 448 -16.48 -42.21 -5.78
N GLU A 449 -17.42 -41.63 -6.53
CA GLU A 449 -18.03 -42.31 -7.67
C GLU A 449 -17.04 -42.51 -8.84
N LEU A 450 -16.14 -41.55 -9.06
CA LEU A 450 -15.05 -41.68 -10.04
C LEU A 450 -14.07 -42.79 -9.66
N ALA A 451 -13.69 -42.84 -8.38
CA ALA A 451 -12.81 -43.87 -7.86
C ALA A 451 -13.41 -45.28 -7.98
N GLU A 452 -14.71 -45.42 -7.69
CA GLU A 452 -15.45 -46.72 -7.89
C GLU A 452 -15.48 -47.16 -9.36
N GLN A 453 -15.54 -46.19 -10.29
CA GLN A 453 -15.51 -46.49 -11.73
C GLN A 453 -14.09 -46.67 -12.28
N GLY A 454 -13.05 -46.52 -11.46
CA GLY A 454 -11.65 -46.63 -11.89
C GLY A 454 -11.21 -45.52 -12.85
N VAL A 455 -11.91 -44.37 -12.86
CA VAL A 455 -11.61 -43.22 -13.71
C VAL A 455 -10.91 -42.16 -12.85
N THR A 456 -9.74 -41.71 -13.28
CA THR A 456 -9.02 -40.65 -12.63
C THR A 456 -9.63 -39.28 -13.00
N LEU A 457 -9.52 -38.30 -12.09
CA LEU A 457 -9.98 -36.93 -12.38
C LEU A 457 -9.19 -36.33 -13.56
N GLU A 458 -7.93 -36.71 -13.73
CA GLU A 458 -7.10 -36.24 -14.83
C GLU A 458 -7.62 -36.74 -16.18
N GLU A 459 -7.95 -38.05 -16.30
CA GLU A 459 -8.54 -38.61 -17.51
C GLU A 459 -9.87 -37.96 -17.86
N LEU A 460 -10.73 -37.76 -16.85
CA LEU A 460 -12.00 -37.05 -17.01
C LEU A 460 -11.80 -35.65 -17.53
N TYR A 461 -10.90 -34.87 -16.90
CA TYR A 461 -10.60 -33.49 -17.26
C TYR A 461 -10.07 -33.39 -18.69
N MET A 462 -9.09 -34.24 -19.04
CA MET A 462 -8.51 -34.26 -20.37
C MET A 462 -9.56 -34.60 -21.45
N LYS A 463 -10.41 -35.59 -21.20
CA LYS A 463 -11.49 -35.96 -22.12
C LYS A 463 -12.40 -34.75 -22.44
N TYR A 464 -12.81 -34.00 -21.45
CA TYR A 464 -13.75 -32.91 -21.67
C TYR A 464 -13.08 -31.60 -22.17
N VAL A 465 -11.85 -31.34 -21.81
CA VAL A 465 -11.08 -30.17 -22.34
C VAL A 465 -10.73 -30.42 -23.82
N TYR A 466 -10.35 -31.67 -24.21
CA TYR A 466 -10.09 -31.99 -25.60
C TYR A 466 -11.36 -31.98 -26.46
N LEU A 467 -12.48 -32.47 -25.97
CA LEU A 467 -13.77 -32.42 -26.67
C LEU A 467 -14.23 -30.95 -26.87
N ALA A 468 -14.03 -30.09 -25.88
CA ALA A 468 -14.36 -28.67 -26.01
C ALA A 468 -13.41 -27.90 -26.98
N ALA A 469 -12.22 -28.43 -27.21
CA ALA A 469 -11.29 -27.89 -28.20
C ALA A 469 -11.61 -28.36 -29.64
N SER A 470 -11.95 -29.64 -29.82
CA SER A 470 -12.25 -30.25 -31.14
C SER A 470 -13.52 -29.67 -31.75
N THR A 471 -14.57 -29.47 -30.99
CA THR A 471 -15.80 -28.82 -31.48
C THR A 471 -15.61 -27.35 -31.94
N ALA A 472 -14.52 -26.68 -31.52
CA ALA A 472 -14.20 -25.33 -31.98
C ALA A 472 -13.37 -25.32 -33.28
N THR A 473 -12.70 -26.44 -33.59
CA THR A 473 -11.91 -26.59 -34.82
C THR A 473 -12.82 -26.98 -35.99
N ASP A 474 -13.80 -27.83 -35.73
CA ASP A 474 -14.78 -28.25 -36.75
C ASP A 474 -15.70 -27.09 -37.23
N VAL A 475 -16.02 -26.13 -36.34
CA VAL A 475 -16.81 -24.94 -36.72
C VAL A 475 -16.00 -23.96 -37.56
N LYS A 476 -14.66 -23.89 -37.38
CA LYS A 476 -13.79 -23.05 -38.22
C LYS A 476 -13.55 -23.71 -39.62
N ALA A 477 -13.38 -25.04 -39.68
CA ALA A 477 -13.21 -25.71 -40.94
C ALA A 477 -14.44 -25.61 -41.85
N VAL A 478 -15.65 -25.68 -41.27
CA VAL A 478 -16.91 -25.51 -42.03
C VAL A 478 -17.15 -24.04 -42.44
N ALA A 479 -16.58 -23.07 -41.75
CA ALA A 479 -16.70 -21.65 -42.11
C ALA A 479 -15.71 -21.21 -43.19
N GLU A 480 -14.59 -21.90 -43.35
CA GLU A 480 -13.60 -21.63 -44.40
C GLU A 480 -13.96 -22.31 -45.71
N ASP A 481 -14.60 -23.52 -45.69
CA ASP A 481 -15.11 -24.19 -46.87
C ASP A 481 -16.39 -23.54 -47.46
N GLY A 482 -17.06 -22.67 -46.76
CA GLY A 482 -18.26 -21.93 -47.22
C GLY A 482 -17.97 -20.56 -47.85
N ALA A 483 -16.74 -20.12 -47.90
CA ALA A 483 -16.37 -18.80 -48.45
C ALA A 483 -15.80 -18.86 -49.89
N ASP A 484 -15.59 -20.04 -50.44
CA ASP A 484 -15.09 -20.27 -51.81
C ASP A 484 -16.11 -21.02 -52.72
N ALA A 485 -17.41 -20.84 -52.45
CA ALA A 485 -18.45 -21.38 -53.33
C ALA A 485 -19.39 -20.29 -53.85
#